data_112b2530171c22574baf85b21fa30445
#
_entry.id   112b2530171c22574baf85b21fa30445
#
_cell.length_a   1.000
_cell.length_b   1.000
_cell.length_c   1.000
_cell.angle_alpha   90.00
_cell.angle_beta   90.00
_cell.angle_gamma   90.00
#
_symmetry.space_group_name_H-M   'P 1'
#
loop_
_entity.id
_entity.type
_entity.pdbx_description
1 polymer ?
#
loop_
_entity_poly.entity_id
_entity_poly.type
_entity_poly.pdbx_seq_one_letter_code
_entity_poly.pdbx_strand_id
1 'polypeptide(L)'
;MGTGRAEPALQSAGSHYGEAQGLEVFIRRYSSTVEAKGETEQELLSLAAKVPFDDRYNHSARIDDLSKPLMQAFLQEVGSTLAEDAPGLSVEALARQMNVAGGPTESPWPKNVGLLFFNDTPERFFPAVQIDVVWFPEGAGGDRFEEKIFKGPLARMTREALSYI
;
A
#
# COMPACT_ATOMS: atom_id res chain seq x y z
N MET A 1 -1.33 -75.96 -27.27
CA MET A 1 -2.43 -75.03 -26.98
C MET A 1 -2.10 -74.33 -25.68
N GLY A 2 -1.70 -73.09 -25.75
CA GLY A 2 -1.31 -72.29 -24.60
C GLY A 2 -1.25 -70.85 -25.07
N THR A 3 -2.30 -70.12 -24.81
CA THR A 3 -2.47 -68.74 -25.19
C THR A 3 -1.69 -67.83 -24.17
N GLY A 4 -0.57 -67.29 -24.63
CA GLY A 4 0.13 -66.25 -23.93
C GLY A 4 -0.59 -64.91 -24.00
N ARG A 5 -0.97 -64.40 -22.82
CA ARG A 5 -1.56 -63.10 -22.65
C ARG A 5 -0.43 -62.13 -22.30
N ALA A 6 -0.13 -61.20 -23.17
CA ALA A 6 0.81 -60.14 -22.94
C ALA A 6 0.19 -59.07 -21.99
N GLU A 7 0.87 -58.81 -20.90
CA GLU A 7 0.59 -57.68 -20.03
C GLU A 7 1.19 -56.41 -20.64
N PRO A 8 0.47 -55.26 -20.65
CA PRO A 8 1.07 -53.98 -21.02
C PRO A 8 1.88 -53.42 -19.86
N ALA A 9 3.13 -53.08 -20.14
CA ALA A 9 4.03 -52.37 -19.25
C ALA A 9 3.45 -51.00 -18.89
N LEU A 10 3.19 -50.76 -17.59
CA LEU A 10 2.93 -49.43 -17.07
C LEU A 10 4.22 -48.61 -17.14
N GLN A 11 4.31 -47.73 -18.13
CA GLN A 11 5.28 -46.68 -18.15
C GLN A 11 4.91 -45.67 -17.03
N SER A 12 5.80 -45.52 -16.05
CA SER A 12 5.75 -44.48 -15.05
C SER A 12 5.79 -43.13 -15.73
N ALA A 13 4.65 -42.43 -15.73
CA ALA A 13 4.58 -41.02 -16.07
C ALA A 13 5.38 -40.24 -15.02
N GLY A 14 6.57 -39.77 -15.44
CA GLY A 14 7.36 -38.83 -14.68
C GLY A 14 6.53 -37.57 -14.41
N SER A 15 6.32 -37.29 -13.11
CA SER A 15 5.75 -36.04 -12.64
C SER A 15 6.68 -34.89 -13.05
N HIS A 16 6.43 -34.28 -14.19
CA HIS A 16 6.88 -32.94 -14.43
C HIS A 16 6.04 -32.00 -13.54
N TYR A 17 6.59 -31.68 -12.37
CA TYR A 17 6.21 -30.46 -11.70
C TYR A 17 6.61 -29.31 -12.64
N GLY A 18 5.64 -28.81 -13.40
CA GLY A 18 5.81 -27.59 -14.16
C GLY A 18 6.16 -26.48 -13.19
N GLU A 19 7.35 -25.90 -13.38
CA GLU A 19 7.67 -24.60 -12.80
C GLU A 19 6.48 -23.68 -13.12
N ALA A 20 5.91 -23.06 -12.09
CA ALA A 20 4.89 -22.06 -12.26
C ALA A 20 5.52 -20.96 -13.11
N GLN A 21 5.15 -20.90 -14.40
CA GLN A 21 5.53 -19.79 -15.27
C GLN A 21 4.96 -18.54 -14.60
N GLY A 22 5.86 -17.68 -14.13
CA GLY A 22 5.47 -16.40 -13.53
C GLY A 22 4.57 -15.66 -14.52
N LEU A 23 3.51 -15.06 -14.02
CA LEU A 23 2.60 -14.25 -14.81
C LEU A 23 3.37 -13.02 -15.30
N GLU A 24 3.73 -13.02 -16.59
CA GLU A 24 4.38 -11.86 -17.21
C GLU A 24 3.33 -10.79 -17.50
N VAL A 25 3.54 -9.59 -16.97
CA VAL A 25 2.65 -8.43 -17.13
C VAL A 25 3.29 -7.45 -18.09
N PHE A 26 2.54 -7.00 -19.10
CA PHE A 26 3.02 -6.07 -20.12
C PHE A 26 2.24 -4.75 -20.05
N ILE A 27 2.96 -3.64 -20.28
CA ILE A 27 2.37 -2.30 -20.42
C ILE A 27 2.70 -1.72 -21.79
N ARG A 28 1.80 -0.88 -22.28
CA ARG A 28 2.05 -0.11 -23.48
C ARG A 28 2.63 1.25 -23.12
N ARG A 29 3.84 1.51 -23.62
CA ARG A 29 4.48 2.83 -23.55
C ARG A 29 4.63 3.37 -24.97
N TYR A 30 3.86 4.43 -25.30
CA TYR A 30 3.83 5.02 -26.66
C TYR A 30 3.49 3.97 -27.73
N SER A 31 4.43 3.66 -28.62
CA SER A 31 4.29 2.68 -29.69
C SER A 31 4.78 1.28 -29.33
N SER A 32 5.39 1.09 -28.17
CA SER A 32 6.02 -0.15 -27.74
C SER A 32 5.25 -0.86 -26.63
N THR A 33 5.23 -2.18 -26.67
CA THR A 33 4.81 -3.02 -25.55
C THR A 33 6.07 -3.47 -24.82
N VAL A 34 6.15 -3.19 -23.52
CA VAL A 34 7.28 -3.55 -22.66
C VAL A 34 6.79 -4.34 -21.46
N GLU A 35 7.62 -5.26 -20.99
CA GLU A 35 7.33 -6.02 -19.79
C GLU A 35 7.34 -5.10 -18.56
N ALA A 36 6.29 -5.18 -17.74
CA ALA A 36 6.23 -4.48 -16.46
C ALA A 36 7.08 -5.26 -15.46
N LYS A 37 7.97 -4.56 -14.72
CA LYS A 37 8.85 -5.16 -13.71
C LYS A 37 8.82 -4.34 -12.43
N GLY A 38 9.08 -5.00 -11.31
CA GLY A 38 9.19 -4.38 -10.00
C GLY A 38 7.89 -3.71 -9.55
N GLU A 39 7.96 -2.45 -9.14
CA GLU A 39 6.83 -1.70 -8.61
C GLU A 39 5.65 -1.59 -9.60
N THR A 40 5.94 -1.33 -10.87
CA THR A 40 4.89 -1.24 -11.91
C THR A 40 4.12 -2.55 -12.09
N GLU A 41 4.82 -3.69 -12.06
CA GLU A 41 4.20 -5.02 -12.13
C GLU A 41 3.28 -5.25 -10.93
N GLN A 42 3.76 -4.97 -9.73
CA GLN A 42 3.00 -5.15 -8.50
C GLN A 42 1.77 -4.24 -8.43
N GLU A 43 1.89 -3.00 -8.90
CA GLU A 43 0.75 -2.10 -9.01
C GLU A 43 -0.31 -2.66 -9.95
N LEU A 44 0.08 -3.13 -11.13
CA LEU A 44 -0.85 -3.73 -12.10
C LEU A 44 -1.50 -5.01 -11.57
N LEU A 45 -0.75 -5.87 -10.89
CA LEU A 45 -1.28 -7.07 -10.24
C LEU A 45 -2.27 -6.71 -9.12
N SER A 46 -1.98 -5.68 -8.34
CA SER A 46 -2.89 -5.18 -7.29
C SER A 46 -4.18 -4.61 -7.88
N LEU A 47 -4.07 -3.90 -9.02
CA LEU A 47 -5.23 -3.40 -9.76
C LEU A 47 -6.08 -4.57 -10.31
N ALA A 48 -5.45 -5.58 -10.89
CA ALA A 48 -6.12 -6.78 -11.40
C ALA A 48 -6.81 -7.57 -10.28
N ALA A 49 -6.19 -7.66 -9.11
CA ALA A 49 -6.77 -8.28 -7.91
C ALA A 49 -7.85 -7.41 -7.22
N LYS A 50 -8.13 -6.21 -7.75
CA LYS A 50 -9.08 -5.23 -7.17
C LYS A 50 -8.75 -4.85 -5.73
N VAL A 51 -7.46 -4.83 -5.36
CA VAL A 51 -7.02 -4.34 -4.05
C VAL A 51 -7.21 -2.83 -4.00
N PRO A 52 -7.96 -2.26 -3.04
CA PRO A 52 -8.12 -0.82 -2.87
C PRO A 52 -6.76 -0.12 -2.72
N PHE A 53 -6.67 1.13 -3.16
CA PHE A 53 -5.41 1.90 -3.13
C PHE A 53 -4.79 1.97 -1.73
N ASP A 54 -5.60 2.22 -0.74
CA ASP A 54 -5.21 2.36 0.66
C ASP A 54 -4.68 1.06 1.27
N ASP A 55 -5.20 -0.10 0.81
CA ASP A 55 -4.80 -1.43 1.31
C ASP A 55 -3.60 -2.05 0.55
N ARG A 56 -3.09 -1.39 -0.49
CA ARG A 56 -1.92 -1.85 -1.24
C ARG A 56 -0.64 -1.67 -0.44
N TYR A 57 0.26 -2.66 -0.53
CA TYR A 57 1.61 -2.51 -0.01
C TYR A 57 2.41 -1.50 -0.83
N ASN A 58 3.17 -0.66 -0.15
CA ASN A 58 4.09 0.27 -0.78
C ASN A 58 5.51 -0.32 -0.72
N HIS A 59 5.98 -0.82 -1.86
CA HIS A 59 7.27 -1.50 -1.96
C HIS A 59 8.46 -0.54 -2.05
N SER A 60 8.21 0.75 -2.24
CA SER A 60 9.23 1.80 -2.18
C SER A 60 9.50 2.30 -0.75
N ALA A 61 8.66 1.87 0.21
CA ALA A 61 8.75 2.25 1.61
C ALA A 61 9.20 1.08 2.50
N ARG A 62 9.65 1.40 3.70
CA ARG A 62 10.05 0.46 4.75
C ARG A 62 9.17 0.64 5.99
N ILE A 63 9.18 -0.34 6.88
CA ILE A 63 8.45 -0.24 8.16
C ILE A 63 8.93 0.95 9.01
N ASP A 64 10.21 1.29 8.95
CA ASP A 64 10.79 2.43 9.66
C ASP A 64 10.33 3.82 9.11
N ASP A 65 9.67 3.83 7.94
CA ASP A 65 9.00 5.03 7.44
C ASP A 65 7.67 5.31 8.17
N LEU A 66 7.19 4.37 9.00
CA LEU A 66 6.03 4.57 9.87
C LEU A 66 6.45 5.16 11.23
N SER A 67 5.81 6.25 11.62
CA SER A 67 6.04 6.94 12.89
C SER A 67 5.25 6.29 14.02
N LYS A 68 5.96 5.58 14.92
CA LYS A 68 5.34 5.00 16.12
C LYS A 68 4.62 6.04 16.98
N PRO A 69 5.18 7.26 17.22
CA PRO A 69 4.46 8.30 17.95
C PRO A 69 3.12 8.69 17.32
N LEU A 70 3.03 8.78 15.99
CA LEU A 70 1.77 9.09 15.31
C LEU A 70 0.74 7.96 15.48
N MET A 71 1.17 6.70 15.39
CA MET A 71 0.30 5.54 15.63
C MET A 71 -0.21 5.52 17.07
N GLN A 72 0.67 5.76 18.06
CA GLN A 72 0.28 5.81 19.47
C GLN A 72 -0.70 6.94 19.75
N ALA A 73 -0.43 8.15 19.24
CA ALA A 73 -1.31 9.29 19.39
C ALA A 73 -2.71 9.01 18.81
N PHE A 74 -2.76 8.40 17.63
CA PHE A 74 -4.03 8.01 17.01
C PHE A 74 -4.80 7.00 17.85
N LEU A 75 -4.15 5.96 18.36
CA LEU A 75 -4.79 4.95 19.22
C LEU A 75 -5.37 5.55 20.51
N GLN A 76 -4.68 6.52 21.11
CA GLN A 76 -5.16 7.26 22.27
C GLN A 76 -6.37 8.12 21.90
N GLU A 77 -6.29 8.84 20.78
CA GLU A 77 -7.37 9.72 20.31
C GLU A 77 -8.68 8.97 20.05
N VAL A 78 -8.59 7.76 19.46
CA VAL A 78 -9.77 6.94 19.16
C VAL A 78 -10.21 6.05 20.34
N GLY A 79 -9.50 6.09 21.46
CA GLY A 79 -9.82 5.28 22.65
C GLY A 79 -9.64 3.76 22.42
N SER A 80 -8.68 3.37 21.59
CA SER A 80 -8.40 1.96 21.31
C SER A 80 -7.76 1.27 22.51
N THR A 81 -8.18 0.04 22.83
CA THR A 81 -7.53 -0.80 23.85
C THR A 81 -6.07 -1.11 23.51
N LEU A 82 -5.70 -1.11 22.23
CA LEU A 82 -4.33 -1.30 21.78
C LEU A 82 -3.39 -0.16 22.25
N ALA A 83 -3.94 1.00 22.64
CA ALA A 83 -3.15 2.13 23.13
C ALA A 83 -2.33 1.77 24.39
N GLU A 84 -2.84 0.87 25.25
CA GLU A 84 -2.16 0.43 26.47
C GLU A 84 -0.93 -0.40 26.17
N ASP A 85 -0.99 -1.26 25.16
CA ASP A 85 0.10 -2.17 24.76
C ASP A 85 1.12 -1.50 23.80
N ALA A 86 0.69 -0.48 23.06
CA ALA A 86 1.47 0.17 22.02
C ALA A 86 2.88 0.63 22.45
N PRO A 87 3.13 1.14 23.69
CA PRO A 87 4.49 1.48 24.11
C PRO A 87 5.47 0.32 24.10
N GLY A 88 5.00 -0.90 24.45
CA GLY A 88 5.81 -2.12 24.51
C GLY A 88 6.06 -2.79 23.16
N LEU A 89 5.29 -2.46 22.13
CA LEU A 89 5.40 -3.08 20.83
C LEU A 89 6.50 -2.44 19.95
N SER A 90 7.10 -3.22 19.06
CA SER A 90 7.93 -2.69 17.98
C SER A 90 7.06 -1.92 16.97
N VAL A 91 7.67 -1.08 16.12
CA VAL A 91 6.97 -0.39 15.03
C VAL A 91 6.23 -1.40 14.14
N GLU A 92 6.92 -2.48 13.76
CA GLU A 92 6.33 -3.53 12.93
C GLU A 92 5.14 -4.21 13.61
N ALA A 93 5.32 -4.65 14.85
CA ALA A 93 4.26 -5.35 15.57
C ALA A 93 3.01 -4.47 15.74
N LEU A 94 3.21 -3.19 16.07
CA LEU A 94 2.13 -2.21 16.17
C LEU A 94 1.44 -1.98 14.82
N ALA A 95 2.23 -1.77 13.76
CA ALA A 95 1.69 -1.54 12.41
C ALA A 95 0.89 -2.74 11.88
N ARG A 96 1.34 -3.97 12.16
CA ARG A 96 0.61 -5.20 11.81
C ARG A 96 -0.71 -5.32 12.58
N GLN A 97 -0.71 -5.03 13.89
CA GLN A 97 -1.93 -5.06 14.70
C GLN A 97 -2.95 -3.99 14.27
N MET A 98 -2.48 -2.83 13.84
CA MET A 98 -3.31 -1.77 13.26
C MET A 98 -3.72 -2.06 11.82
N ASN A 99 -3.25 -3.15 11.20
CA ASN A 99 -3.47 -3.50 9.79
C ASN A 99 -2.97 -2.44 8.79
N VAL A 100 -1.96 -1.67 9.17
CA VAL A 100 -1.32 -0.65 8.30
C VAL A 100 0.00 -1.12 7.71
N ALA A 101 0.40 -2.36 8.00
CA ALA A 101 1.52 -3.05 7.39
C ALA A 101 1.24 -4.55 7.27
N GLY A 102 1.97 -5.23 6.41
CA GLY A 102 1.86 -6.68 6.23
C GLY A 102 2.96 -7.23 5.33
N GLY A 103 2.67 -8.34 4.64
CA GLY A 103 3.66 -9.05 3.83
C GLY A 103 4.43 -10.10 4.63
N PRO A 104 5.48 -10.72 4.02
CA PRO A 104 6.31 -11.73 4.66
C PRO A 104 6.96 -11.22 5.94
N THR A 105 7.21 -12.14 6.89
CA THR A 105 7.85 -11.77 8.17
C THR A 105 9.26 -11.23 7.97
N GLU A 106 9.99 -11.75 6.98
CA GLU A 106 11.37 -11.38 6.69
C GLU A 106 11.49 -10.03 5.98
N SER A 107 10.41 -9.59 5.33
CA SER A 107 10.37 -8.34 4.58
C SER A 107 8.97 -7.74 4.59
N PRO A 108 8.56 -7.14 5.72
CA PRO A 108 7.24 -6.50 5.81
C PRO A 108 7.24 -5.16 5.08
N TRP A 109 6.08 -4.82 4.50
CA TRP A 109 5.86 -3.52 3.85
C TRP A 109 4.73 -2.74 4.51
N PRO A 110 4.85 -1.41 4.62
CA PRO A 110 3.72 -0.58 4.99
C PRO A 110 2.67 -0.59 3.88
N LYS A 111 1.41 -0.43 4.25
CA LYS A 111 0.33 -0.14 3.33
C LYS A 111 0.26 1.37 3.04
N ASN A 112 -0.35 1.75 1.92
CA ASN A 112 -0.52 3.15 1.57
C ASN A 112 -1.26 3.94 2.67
N VAL A 113 -2.30 3.37 3.27
CA VAL A 113 -3.00 3.99 4.41
C VAL A 113 -2.04 4.25 5.58
N GLY A 114 -1.13 3.32 5.88
CA GLY A 114 -0.14 3.51 6.93
C GLY A 114 0.76 4.72 6.68
N LEU A 115 1.26 4.85 5.46
CA LEU A 115 2.10 5.99 5.06
C LEU A 115 1.34 7.31 5.03
N LEU A 116 0.08 7.31 4.58
CA LEU A 116 -0.74 8.52 4.55
C LEU A 116 -1.03 9.07 5.95
N PHE A 117 -1.28 8.20 6.92
CA PHE A 117 -1.67 8.60 8.28
C PHE A 117 -0.50 8.70 9.25
N PHE A 118 0.50 7.84 9.11
CA PHE A 118 1.55 7.61 10.10
C PHE A 118 2.97 7.83 9.58
N ASN A 119 3.14 8.58 8.49
CA ASN A 119 4.43 9.11 8.07
C ASN A 119 4.43 10.64 8.21
N ASP A 120 5.53 11.23 8.72
CA ASP A 120 5.62 12.68 8.95
C ASP A 120 5.66 13.50 7.65
N THR A 121 6.09 12.87 6.55
CA THR A 121 6.24 13.48 5.21
C THR A 121 5.68 12.56 4.12
N PRO A 122 4.36 12.27 4.12
CA PRO A 122 3.75 11.32 3.19
C PRO A 122 3.90 11.74 1.72
N GLU A 123 4.12 13.03 1.44
CA GLU A 123 4.41 13.57 0.11
C GLU A 123 5.69 12.99 -0.53
N ARG A 124 6.57 12.36 0.23
CA ARG A 124 7.72 11.61 -0.30
C ARG A 124 7.29 10.39 -1.11
N PHE A 125 6.17 9.77 -0.73
CA PHE A 125 5.60 8.59 -1.36
C PHE A 125 4.44 8.93 -2.27
N PHE A 126 3.71 10.00 -1.95
CA PHE A 126 2.53 10.47 -2.67
C PHE A 126 2.67 11.97 -2.95
N PRO A 127 3.37 12.37 -4.01
CA PRO A 127 3.71 13.78 -4.26
C PRO A 127 2.51 14.74 -4.35
N ALA A 128 1.33 14.21 -4.70
CA ALA A 128 0.10 14.98 -4.83
C ALA A 128 -0.73 15.02 -3.53
N VAL A 129 -0.24 14.41 -2.41
CA VAL A 129 -1.00 14.40 -1.16
C VAL A 129 -0.89 15.75 -0.46
N GLN A 130 -1.93 16.56 -0.59
CA GLN A 130 -2.09 17.85 0.08
C GLN A 130 -3.57 18.24 0.14
N ILE A 131 -3.89 19.22 0.97
CA ILE A 131 -5.20 19.87 0.98
C ILE A 131 -4.97 21.34 0.62
N ASP A 132 -5.61 21.77 -0.46
CA ASP A 132 -5.57 23.17 -0.90
C ASP A 132 -6.88 23.84 -0.51
N VAL A 133 -6.79 24.90 0.28
CA VAL A 133 -7.92 25.74 0.66
C VAL A 133 -7.79 27.07 -0.07
N VAL A 134 -8.76 27.38 -0.91
CA VAL A 134 -8.82 28.67 -1.63
C VAL A 134 -10.01 29.45 -1.12
N TRP A 135 -9.76 30.65 -0.62
CA TRP A 135 -10.78 31.55 -0.11
C TRP A 135 -10.91 32.79 -1.02
N PHE A 136 -12.14 33.14 -1.36
CA PHE A 136 -12.49 34.29 -2.17
C PHE A 136 -13.23 35.31 -1.28
N PRO A 137 -12.52 36.34 -0.74
CA PRO A 137 -13.13 37.32 0.18
C PRO A 137 -14.32 38.08 -0.41
N GLU A 138 -14.30 38.29 -1.71
CA GLU A 138 -15.32 39.07 -2.46
C GLU A 138 -16.31 38.14 -3.20
N GLY A 139 -16.29 36.82 -2.87
CA GLY A 139 -17.07 35.82 -3.58
C GLY A 139 -16.41 35.31 -4.88
N ALA A 140 -17.04 34.32 -5.52
CA ALA A 140 -16.47 33.60 -6.68
C ALA A 140 -16.22 34.48 -7.93
N GLY A 141 -16.72 35.72 -7.99
CA GLY A 141 -16.50 36.71 -9.07
C GLY A 141 -15.47 37.77 -8.73
N GLY A 142 -14.86 37.73 -7.55
CA GLY A 142 -13.84 38.70 -7.16
C GLY A 142 -12.46 38.40 -7.75
N ASP A 143 -11.64 39.42 -7.93
CA ASP A 143 -10.28 39.29 -8.47
C ASP A 143 -9.25 38.86 -7.39
N ARG A 144 -9.66 38.80 -6.11
CA ARG A 144 -8.79 38.45 -4.98
C ARG A 144 -9.11 37.09 -4.47
N PHE A 145 -8.06 36.29 -4.28
CA PHE A 145 -8.14 35.01 -3.59
C PHE A 145 -6.95 34.84 -2.64
N GLU A 146 -7.14 34.05 -1.62
CA GLU A 146 -6.08 33.57 -0.73
C GLU A 146 -6.02 32.05 -0.83
N GLU A 147 -4.81 31.51 -0.96
CA GLU A 147 -4.58 30.07 -1.06
C GLU A 147 -3.71 29.62 0.11
N LYS A 148 -4.08 28.52 0.72
CA LYS A 148 -3.26 27.86 1.74
C LYS A 148 -3.20 26.37 1.52
N ILE A 149 -1.96 25.86 1.46
CA ILE A 149 -1.67 24.44 1.23
C ILE A 149 -1.28 23.80 2.56
N PHE A 150 -1.91 22.66 2.88
CA PHE A 150 -1.61 21.84 4.04
C PHE A 150 -0.98 20.54 3.59
N LYS A 151 0.16 20.16 4.21
CA LYS A 151 0.92 18.93 3.94
C LYS A 151 1.23 18.18 5.23
N GLY A 152 1.62 16.90 5.09
CA GLY A 152 1.97 16.02 6.18
C GLY A 152 0.94 14.92 6.43
N PRO A 153 0.94 14.27 7.60
CA PRO A 153 0.02 13.19 7.93
C PRO A 153 -1.44 13.57 7.70
N LEU A 154 -2.21 12.70 7.06
CA LEU A 154 -3.58 13.00 6.61
C LEU A 154 -4.48 13.53 7.74
N ALA A 155 -4.42 12.92 8.93
CA ALA A 155 -5.21 13.35 10.09
C ALA A 155 -4.84 14.77 10.55
N ARG A 156 -3.55 15.16 10.49
CA ARG A 156 -3.08 16.49 10.88
C ARG A 156 -3.52 17.53 9.85
N MET A 157 -3.22 17.33 8.57
CA MET A 157 -3.57 18.31 7.55
C MET A 157 -5.08 18.52 7.41
N THR A 158 -5.90 17.47 7.63
CA THR A 158 -7.36 17.60 7.66
C THR A 158 -7.82 18.49 8.81
N ARG A 159 -7.29 18.30 10.04
CA ARG A 159 -7.63 19.14 11.19
C ARG A 159 -7.18 20.59 11.00
N GLU A 160 -5.97 20.79 10.50
CA GLU A 160 -5.43 22.13 10.23
C GLU A 160 -6.25 22.86 9.17
N ALA A 161 -6.64 22.19 8.09
CA ALA A 161 -7.48 22.75 7.04
C ALA A 161 -8.89 23.12 7.58
N LEU A 162 -9.53 22.21 8.36
CA LEU A 162 -10.83 22.49 8.98
C LEU A 162 -10.77 23.61 10.01
N SER A 163 -9.65 23.77 10.74
CA SER A 163 -9.47 24.85 11.70
C SER A 163 -9.20 26.20 11.02
N TYR A 164 -8.81 26.19 9.77
CA TYR A 164 -8.52 27.40 8.97
C TYR A 164 -9.78 27.99 8.34
N ILE A 165 -10.77 27.15 8.02
CA ILE A 165 -12.06 27.54 7.43
C ILE A 165 -12.97 28.14 8.50
#